data_3bc5012f8792bc7916aaaf1c7077e388
#
_entry.id   3bc5012f8792bc7916aaaf1c7077e388
#
_cell.length_a   1.000
_cell.length_b   1.000
_cell.length_c   1.000
_cell.angle_alpha   90.00
_cell.angle_beta   90.00
_cell.angle_gamma   90.00
#
_symmetry.space_group_name_H-M   'P 1'
#
loop_
_entity.id
_entity.type
_entity.pdbx_description
1 polymer ?
#
loop_
_entity_poly.entity_id
_entity_poly.type
_entity_poly.pdbx_seq_one_letter_code
_entity_poly.pdbx_strand_id
1 'polypeptide(L)'
;MTISTLFAQSASTETANDSIFKGDFYSPRYHVQLVIDLYHESISVPGYEFLGKMNGYMKGDASQYLYGVWMLTNYKIQGNQAELRFTNDIGSESQTILFTRKADNTYVYSTENGNNVSKAIGRKLVKIADEMIFTRKAEKLP
;
A
#
# COMPACT_ATOMS: atom_id res chain seq x y z
N MET A 1 -21.02 -6.14 35.25
CA MET A 1 -19.99 -5.16 35.01
C MET A 1 -19.48 -5.24 33.59
N THR A 2 -19.53 -4.15 32.89
CA THR A 2 -19.30 -4.17 31.45
C THR A 2 -17.84 -3.85 31.04
N ILE A 3 -17.02 -3.39 31.96
CA ILE A 3 -15.69 -2.93 31.65
C ILE A 3 -14.82 -4.05 31.08
N SER A 4 -14.88 -5.24 31.67
CA SER A 4 -14.09 -6.39 31.17
C SER A 4 -14.50 -6.77 29.76
N THR A 5 -15.80 -6.73 29.48
CA THR A 5 -16.31 -7.06 28.15
C THR A 5 -15.81 -6.07 27.11
N LEU A 6 -15.84 -4.77 27.46
CA LEU A 6 -15.32 -3.75 26.55
C LEU A 6 -13.84 -3.95 26.27
N PHE A 7 -13.08 -4.32 27.29
CA PHE A 7 -11.66 -4.54 27.17
C PHE A 7 -11.37 -5.70 26.19
N ALA A 8 -12.11 -6.79 26.32
CA ALA A 8 -11.96 -7.92 25.42
C ALA A 8 -12.33 -7.55 23.98
N GLN A 9 -13.36 -6.76 23.81
CA GLN A 9 -13.73 -6.30 22.48
C GLN A 9 -12.68 -5.40 21.86
N SER A 10 -12.07 -4.54 22.66
CA SER A 10 -10.99 -3.69 22.18
C SER A 10 -9.82 -4.51 21.67
N ALA A 11 -9.42 -5.53 22.41
CA ALA A 11 -8.33 -6.40 21.99
C ALA A 11 -8.65 -7.12 20.69
N SER A 12 -9.87 -7.63 20.54
CA SER A 12 -10.30 -8.27 19.30
C SER A 12 -10.29 -7.29 18.14
N THR A 13 -10.76 -6.06 18.38
CA THR A 13 -10.80 -5.03 17.38
C THR A 13 -9.40 -4.66 16.91
N GLU A 14 -8.48 -4.52 17.84
CA GLU A 14 -7.09 -4.23 17.51
C GLU A 14 -6.48 -5.32 16.63
N THR A 15 -6.74 -6.59 16.96
CA THR A 15 -6.26 -7.70 16.15
C THR A 15 -6.83 -7.65 14.75
N ALA A 16 -8.11 -7.37 14.61
CA ALA A 16 -8.75 -7.23 13.32
C ALA A 16 -8.18 -6.06 12.54
N ASN A 17 -7.96 -4.91 13.20
CA ASN A 17 -7.38 -3.73 12.57
C ASN A 17 -5.95 -3.98 12.09
N ASP A 18 -5.19 -4.78 12.83
CA ASP A 18 -3.81 -5.11 12.45
C ASP A 18 -3.71 -5.89 11.16
N SER A 19 -4.81 -6.37 10.60
CA SER A 19 -4.81 -7.10 9.35
C SER A 19 -5.37 -6.29 8.18
N ILE A 20 -6.02 -5.16 8.43
CA ILE A 20 -6.65 -4.37 7.37
C ILE A 20 -5.61 -3.81 6.41
N PHE A 21 -4.56 -3.19 6.94
CA PHE A 21 -3.54 -2.55 6.12
C PHE A 21 -2.23 -3.32 6.18
N LYS A 22 -2.32 -4.61 5.97
CA LYS A 22 -1.18 -5.49 5.90
C LYS A 22 -1.42 -6.52 4.81
N GLY A 23 -0.50 -6.62 3.88
CA GLY A 23 -0.61 -7.62 2.84
C GLY A 23 0.06 -7.21 1.54
N ASP A 24 -0.07 -8.08 0.57
CA ASP A 24 0.40 -7.91 -0.80
C ASP A 24 -0.83 -7.64 -1.66
N PHE A 25 -0.91 -6.44 -2.19
CA PHE A 25 -2.05 -5.98 -2.97
C PHE A 25 -1.64 -5.78 -4.42
N TYR A 26 -2.55 -6.09 -5.32
CA TYR A 26 -2.26 -6.01 -6.75
C TYR A 26 -3.43 -5.39 -7.50
N SER A 27 -3.10 -4.50 -8.44
CA SER A 27 -4.06 -3.92 -9.38
C SER A 27 -3.91 -4.62 -10.72
N PRO A 28 -4.82 -5.54 -11.08
CA PRO A 28 -4.66 -6.30 -12.33
C PRO A 28 -4.78 -5.43 -13.58
N ARG A 29 -5.55 -4.37 -13.50
CA ARG A 29 -5.73 -3.49 -14.64
C ARG A 29 -4.47 -2.69 -14.97
N TYR A 30 -3.74 -2.25 -13.94
CA TYR A 30 -2.59 -1.36 -14.12
C TYR A 30 -1.27 -2.04 -13.85
N HIS A 31 -1.28 -3.29 -13.43
CA HIS A 31 -0.08 -4.08 -13.13
C HIS A 31 0.81 -3.41 -12.09
N VAL A 32 0.18 -2.94 -11.03
CA VAL A 32 0.87 -2.31 -9.92
C VAL A 32 0.75 -3.19 -8.70
N GLN A 33 1.88 -3.41 -8.03
CA GLN A 33 1.95 -4.15 -6.77
C GLN A 33 2.19 -3.17 -5.63
N LEU A 34 1.45 -3.36 -4.55
CA LEU A 34 1.60 -2.54 -3.35
C LEU A 34 1.67 -3.49 -2.16
N VAL A 35 2.80 -3.47 -1.46
CA VAL A 35 3.04 -4.35 -0.32
C VAL A 35 3.20 -3.47 0.91
N ILE A 36 2.37 -3.67 1.91
CA ILE A 36 2.42 -2.85 3.12
C ILE A 36 2.23 -3.70 4.37
N ASP A 37 2.78 -3.21 5.47
CA ASP A 37 2.46 -3.62 6.82
C ASP A 37 2.56 -2.36 7.66
N LEU A 38 1.42 -1.72 7.89
CA LEU A 38 1.41 -0.44 8.60
C LEU A 38 1.59 -0.61 10.10
N TYR A 39 1.61 -1.84 10.58
CA TYR A 39 1.68 -2.13 12.02
C TYR A 39 3.07 -2.54 12.46
N HIS A 40 3.93 -2.95 11.51
CA HIS A 40 5.30 -3.38 11.79
C HIS A 40 6.21 -3.00 10.65
N GLU A 41 7.44 -2.64 10.96
CA GLU A 41 8.46 -2.42 9.94
C GLU A 41 9.03 -3.77 9.54
N SER A 42 8.28 -4.51 8.74
CA SER A 42 8.59 -5.90 8.39
C SER A 42 8.86 -6.13 6.92
N ILE A 43 8.79 -5.08 6.10
CA ILE A 43 8.83 -5.21 4.64
C ILE A 43 10.21 -4.86 4.11
N SER A 44 10.82 -5.80 3.37
CA SER A 44 12.04 -5.53 2.62
C SER A 44 11.68 -4.97 1.25
N VAL A 45 12.26 -3.84 0.90
CA VAL A 45 12.01 -3.22 -0.41
C VAL A 45 12.94 -3.87 -1.44
N PRO A 46 12.39 -4.47 -2.52
CA PRO A 46 13.22 -5.14 -3.52
C PRO A 46 14.25 -4.20 -4.14
N GLY A 47 15.51 -4.63 -4.14
CA GLY A 47 16.61 -3.82 -4.62
C GLY A 47 17.19 -2.85 -3.59
N TYR A 48 16.50 -2.69 -2.46
CA TYR A 48 16.89 -1.73 -1.43
C TYR A 48 16.92 -2.36 -0.04
N GLU A 49 17.19 -3.65 0.02
CA GLU A 49 17.21 -4.41 1.27
C GLU A 49 18.23 -3.86 2.26
N PHE A 50 19.27 -3.22 1.77
CA PHE A 50 20.29 -2.62 2.62
C PHE A 50 19.76 -1.44 3.47
N LEU A 51 18.61 -0.90 3.11
CA LEU A 51 17.97 0.17 3.90
C LEU A 51 17.26 -0.37 5.15
N GLY A 52 17.16 -1.70 5.27
CA GLY A 52 16.46 -2.33 6.38
C GLY A 52 14.98 -2.52 6.12
N LYS A 53 14.26 -2.97 7.13
CA LYS A 53 12.83 -3.22 7.02
C LYS A 53 12.05 -1.92 7.10
N MET A 54 11.02 -1.82 6.26
CA MET A 54 10.18 -0.64 6.16
C MET A 54 8.71 -1.04 6.29
N ASN A 55 7.80 -0.06 6.13
CA ASN A 55 6.36 -0.32 6.22
C ASN A 55 5.75 -0.68 4.88
N GLY A 56 6.44 -0.43 3.77
CA GLY A 56 5.90 -0.86 2.50
C GLY A 56 6.52 -0.20 1.29
N TYR A 57 6.06 -0.64 0.13
CA TYR A 57 6.52 -0.10 -1.15
C TYR A 57 5.45 -0.35 -2.22
N MET A 58 5.62 0.34 -3.34
CA MET A 58 4.79 0.17 -4.53
C MET A 58 5.70 0.09 -5.74
N LYS A 59 5.41 -0.85 -6.63
CA LYS A 59 6.19 -1.01 -7.87
C LYS A 59 5.34 -1.66 -8.95
N GLY A 60 5.81 -1.58 -10.19
CA GLY A 60 5.19 -2.30 -11.29
C GLY A 60 5.63 -3.76 -11.33
N ASP A 61 4.85 -4.61 -11.95
CA ASP A 61 5.23 -5.99 -12.15
C ASP A 61 6.04 -6.17 -13.45
N ALA A 62 6.42 -7.41 -13.74
CA ALA A 62 7.30 -7.70 -14.88
C ALA A 62 6.67 -7.40 -16.24
N SER A 63 5.36 -7.33 -16.35
CA SER A 63 4.68 -7.12 -17.63
C SER A 63 4.52 -5.65 -17.99
N GLN A 64 4.43 -4.77 -16.98
CA GLN A 64 4.39 -3.33 -17.19
C GLN A 64 5.13 -2.66 -16.04
N TYR A 65 6.11 -1.84 -16.37
CA TYR A 65 6.97 -1.24 -15.33
C TYR A 65 6.41 0.08 -14.86
N LEU A 66 6.13 0.15 -13.57
CA LEU A 66 6.01 1.42 -12.91
C LEU A 66 7.40 2.05 -12.93
N TYR A 67 7.50 3.34 -13.19
CA TYR A 67 8.81 3.98 -13.22
C TYR A 67 9.31 4.13 -11.78
N GLY A 68 10.35 3.37 -11.46
CA GLY A 68 10.98 3.37 -10.15
C GLY A 68 10.24 2.54 -9.12
N VAL A 69 10.84 2.47 -7.94
CA VAL A 69 10.24 1.85 -6.77
C VAL A 69 9.82 2.97 -5.83
N TRP A 70 8.59 2.91 -5.34
CA TRP A 70 8.06 3.94 -4.47
C TRP A 70 7.99 3.39 -3.05
N MET A 71 8.75 3.99 -2.15
CA MET A 71 8.84 3.54 -0.77
C MET A 71 7.86 4.29 0.11
N LEU A 72 7.21 3.57 1.01
CA LEU A 72 6.27 4.17 1.95
C LEU A 72 7.07 4.91 3.04
N THR A 73 6.94 6.22 3.08
CA THR A 73 7.68 7.05 4.02
C THR A 73 6.85 7.58 5.17
N ASN A 74 5.54 7.61 5.02
CA ASN A 74 4.65 8.06 6.08
C ASN A 74 3.26 7.50 5.84
N TYR A 75 2.48 7.36 6.90
CA TYR A 75 1.12 6.86 6.78
C TYR A 75 0.28 7.32 7.96
N LYS A 76 -1.04 7.29 7.78
CA LYS A 76 -1.99 7.61 8.84
C LYS A 76 -3.25 6.77 8.63
N ILE A 77 -3.63 6.00 9.62
CA ILE A 77 -4.81 5.12 9.55
C ILE A 77 -6.00 5.83 10.17
N GLN A 78 -7.11 5.83 9.46
CA GLN A 78 -8.38 6.36 9.95
C GLN A 78 -9.51 5.40 9.55
N GLY A 79 -9.84 4.48 10.45
CA GLY A 79 -10.88 3.49 10.19
C GLY A 79 -10.54 2.58 9.03
N ASN A 80 -11.35 2.58 8.01
CA ASN A 80 -11.16 1.76 6.80
C ASN A 80 -10.29 2.43 5.75
N GLN A 81 -9.69 3.57 6.07
CA GLN A 81 -8.91 4.34 5.12
C GLN A 81 -7.54 4.62 5.71
N ALA A 82 -6.53 4.54 4.88
CA ALA A 82 -5.18 4.93 5.26
C ALA A 82 -4.67 5.95 4.25
N GLU A 83 -4.08 7.02 4.77
CA GLU A 83 -3.35 7.96 3.95
C GLU A 83 -1.92 7.46 3.88
N LEU A 84 -1.42 7.25 2.66
CA LEU A 84 -0.08 6.71 2.43
C LEU A 84 0.73 7.72 1.63
N ARG A 85 1.94 7.99 2.12
CA ARG A 85 2.86 8.85 1.39
C ARG A 85 4.04 8.02 0.90
N PHE A 86 4.23 8.03 -0.40
CA PHE A 86 5.33 7.33 -1.05
C PHE A 86 6.33 8.31 -1.60
N THR A 87 7.59 7.92 -1.60
CA THR A 87 8.67 8.68 -2.23
C THR A 87 9.39 7.73 -3.17
N ASN A 88 9.71 8.19 -4.38
CA ASN A 88 10.40 7.34 -5.34
C ASN A 88 11.84 7.06 -4.90
N ASP A 89 12.47 6.08 -5.52
CA ASP A 89 13.77 5.59 -5.09
C ASP A 89 14.92 6.57 -5.32
N ILE A 90 14.72 7.56 -6.17
CA ILE A 90 15.72 8.61 -6.34
C ILE A 90 15.45 9.84 -5.46
N GLY A 91 14.34 9.84 -4.73
CA GLY A 91 14.02 10.90 -3.78
C GLY A 91 13.53 12.20 -4.40
N SER A 92 13.25 12.22 -5.69
CA SER A 92 12.89 13.46 -6.39
C SER A 92 11.39 13.77 -6.32
N GLU A 93 10.55 12.76 -6.10
CA GLU A 93 9.11 12.95 -6.11
C GLU A 93 8.45 12.15 -5.00
N SER A 94 7.35 12.67 -4.49
CA SER A 94 6.51 11.95 -3.55
C SER A 94 5.06 12.04 -3.99
N GLN A 95 4.28 11.10 -3.49
CA GLN A 95 2.86 10.99 -3.81
C GLN A 95 2.10 10.56 -2.58
N THR A 96 1.09 11.33 -2.21
CA THR A 96 0.17 10.97 -1.13
C THR A 96 -1.10 10.42 -1.75
N ILE A 97 -1.53 9.28 -1.25
CA ILE A 97 -2.74 8.62 -1.74
C ILE A 97 -3.61 8.19 -0.58
N LEU A 98 -4.87 7.95 -0.89
CA LEU A 98 -5.79 7.33 0.04
C LEU A 98 -6.01 5.88 -0.39
N PHE A 99 -5.86 4.98 0.57
CA PHE A 99 -6.03 3.55 0.35
C PHE A 99 -7.21 3.10 1.22
N THR A 100 -8.34 2.83 0.59
CA THR A 100 -9.60 2.60 1.29
C THR A 100 -10.07 1.18 1.11
N ARG A 101 -10.32 0.48 2.21
CA ARG A 101 -10.89 -0.86 2.15
C ARG A 101 -12.38 -0.76 1.83
N LYS A 102 -12.80 -1.40 0.75
CA LYS A 102 -14.19 -1.41 0.30
C LYS A 102 -14.89 -2.72 0.64
N ALA A 103 -14.16 -3.82 0.63
CA ALA A 103 -14.64 -5.14 0.99
C ALA A 103 -13.45 -5.95 1.50
N ASP A 104 -13.65 -7.17 1.93
CA ASP A 104 -12.62 -7.94 2.63
C ASP A 104 -11.25 -7.94 1.95
N ASN A 105 -11.20 -8.07 0.64
CA ASN A 105 -9.93 -8.10 -0.07
C ASN A 105 -9.89 -7.09 -1.21
N THR A 106 -10.76 -6.08 -1.17
CA THR A 106 -10.87 -5.08 -2.22
C THR A 106 -10.59 -3.70 -1.65
N TYR A 107 -9.61 -3.01 -2.22
CA TYR A 107 -9.19 -1.70 -1.78
C TYR A 107 -9.16 -0.74 -2.97
N VAL A 108 -9.38 0.53 -2.69
CA VAL A 108 -9.31 1.58 -3.71
C VAL A 108 -8.18 2.54 -3.37
N TYR A 109 -7.30 2.70 -4.33
CA TYR A 109 -6.22 3.69 -4.34
C TYR A 109 -6.77 4.94 -5.01
N SER A 110 -6.67 6.09 -4.36
CA SER A 110 -7.12 7.33 -4.97
C SER A 110 -6.20 8.49 -4.62
N THR A 111 -6.12 9.47 -5.52
CA THR A 111 -5.35 10.68 -5.31
C THR A 111 -6.29 11.88 -5.36
N GLU A 112 -5.93 12.95 -4.66
CA GLU A 112 -6.75 14.15 -4.64
C GLU A 112 -6.32 15.18 -5.69
N ASN A 113 -5.03 15.27 -5.96
CA ASN A 113 -4.47 16.31 -6.81
C ASN A 113 -3.67 15.76 -8.00
N GLY A 114 -4.09 14.60 -8.50
CA GLY A 114 -3.37 13.94 -9.59
C GLY A 114 -2.27 13.02 -9.05
N ASN A 115 -1.80 12.16 -9.91
CA ASN A 115 -0.86 11.10 -9.55
C ASN A 115 0.50 11.38 -10.17
N ASN A 116 1.53 11.53 -9.32
CA ASN A 116 2.90 11.72 -9.80
C ASN A 116 3.57 10.41 -10.21
N VAL A 117 2.97 9.29 -9.84
CA VAL A 117 3.51 7.99 -10.17
C VAL A 117 3.28 7.72 -11.66
N SER A 118 4.32 7.31 -12.35
CA SER A 118 4.30 7.14 -13.80
C SER A 118 4.83 5.78 -14.19
N LYS A 119 4.46 5.34 -15.39
CA LYS A 119 5.03 4.16 -16.01
C LYS A 119 5.70 4.56 -17.32
N ALA A 120 6.67 3.77 -17.74
CA ALA A 120 7.38 4.03 -19.01
C ALA A 120 6.65 3.33 -20.14
N ILE A 121 6.25 4.09 -21.16
CA ILE A 121 5.69 3.56 -22.39
C ILE A 121 6.60 4.04 -23.51
N GLY A 122 7.45 3.14 -24.02
CA GLY A 122 8.48 3.53 -24.96
C GLY A 122 9.43 4.51 -24.30
N ARG A 123 9.54 5.71 -24.86
CA ARG A 123 10.41 6.77 -24.34
C ARG A 123 9.67 7.81 -23.52
N LYS A 124 8.38 7.59 -23.27
CA LYS A 124 7.57 8.56 -22.54
C LYS A 124 7.22 8.05 -21.15
N LEU A 125 7.15 8.96 -20.20
CA LEU A 125 6.58 8.70 -18.90
C LEU A 125 5.13 9.13 -18.91
N VAL A 126 4.25 8.20 -18.58
CA VAL A 126 2.81 8.45 -18.56
C VAL A 126 2.33 8.23 -17.14
N LYS A 127 1.63 9.21 -16.58
CA LYS A 127 1.10 9.09 -15.23
C LYS A 127 0.05 7.99 -15.18
N ILE A 128 0.08 7.20 -14.13
CA ILE A 128 -0.92 6.16 -13.94
C ILE A 128 -2.23 6.80 -13.46
N ALA A 129 -3.30 6.01 -13.46
CA ALA A 129 -4.63 6.52 -13.14
C ALA A 129 -4.68 7.10 -11.73
N ASP A 130 -5.54 8.10 -11.52
CA ASP A 130 -5.76 8.70 -10.22
C ASP A 130 -6.51 7.75 -9.27
N GLU A 131 -7.21 6.78 -9.80
CA GLU A 131 -7.95 5.81 -9.02
C GLU A 131 -7.71 4.43 -9.56
N MET A 132 -7.38 3.49 -8.67
CA MET A 132 -7.13 2.10 -9.04
C MET A 132 -7.74 1.18 -8.01
N ILE A 133 -8.21 0.03 -8.46
CA ILE A 133 -8.72 -1.01 -7.58
C ILE A 133 -7.63 -2.03 -7.35
N PHE A 134 -7.38 -2.33 -6.09
CA PHE A 134 -6.40 -3.34 -5.67
C PHE A 134 -7.11 -4.50 -5.01
N THR A 135 -6.60 -5.68 -5.23
CA THR A 135 -7.07 -6.89 -4.58
C THR A 135 -5.94 -7.45 -3.72
N ARG A 136 -6.25 -7.81 -2.49
CA ARG A 136 -5.26 -8.46 -1.63
C ARG A 136 -5.05 -9.88 -2.11
N LYS A 137 -3.80 -10.27 -2.28
CA LYS A 137 -3.48 -11.65 -2.61
C LYS A 137 -3.74 -12.54 -1.40
N ALA A 138 -4.29 -13.70 -1.67
CA ALA A 138 -4.49 -14.69 -0.61
C ALA A 138 -3.14 -15.14 -0.08
N GLU A 139 -3.04 -15.29 1.25
CA GLU A 139 -1.85 -15.86 1.85
C GLU A 139 -1.72 -17.31 1.43
N LYS A 140 -0.49 -17.68 1.08
CA LYS A 140 -0.21 -19.09 0.81
C LYS A 140 -0.08 -19.80 2.14
N LEU A 141 -0.88 -20.83 2.31
CA LEU A 141 -0.77 -21.68 3.50
C LEU A 141 0.43 -22.61 3.34
N PRO A 142 1.18 -22.85 4.41
CA PRO A 142 2.32 -23.76 4.35
C PRO A 142 1.92 -25.18 4.06
#